data_43f338377271f084bee7df579ee09ebf
#
_entry.id   43f338377271f084bee7df579ee09ebf
#
_cell.length_a   1.000
_cell.length_b   1.000
_cell.length_c   1.000
_cell.angle_alpha   90.00
_cell.angle_beta   90.00
_cell.angle_gamma   90.00
#
_symmetry.space_group_name_H-M   'P 1'
#
loop_
_entity.id
_entity.type
_entity.pdbx_description
1 polymer ?
#
loop_
_entity_poly.entity_id
_entity_poly.type
_entity_poly.pdbx_seq_one_letter_code
_entity_poly.pdbx_strand_id
1 'polypeptide(L)'
;KINKVQKRLLSEILTQRRRKVWAQIKKIKWMDGMALTLSDIESFFCTPDLFNKSISKKQLKKELDDLVKKGYLTKEYPKKSVKKIINNFEVNIRQQDETLSIGYNIVVGKLSFEISKIIDPNGVTPTLLATDMNKLQVIDNKKLRQLSVREGLRLFGFPEKYIINLPDSKAYNLLGESIVVPIVKKIAEKIFLKN
;
A
#
# COMPACT_ATOMS: atom_id res chain seq x y z
N LYS A 1 18.29 2.62 9.71
CA LYS A 1 18.05 3.53 8.56
C LYS A 1 18.33 2.79 7.26
N ILE A 2 17.60 3.10 6.20
CA ILE A 2 17.85 2.60 4.83
C ILE A 2 18.63 3.65 4.04
N ASN A 3 19.57 3.18 3.18
CA ASN A 3 20.39 4.06 2.35
C ASN A 3 19.66 4.46 1.04
N LYS A 4 20.27 5.33 0.22
CA LYS A 4 19.68 5.80 -1.05
C LYS A 4 19.41 4.67 -2.03
N VAL A 5 20.31 3.69 -2.15
CA VAL A 5 20.17 2.52 -3.03
C VAL A 5 19.00 1.66 -2.57
N GLN A 6 18.88 1.40 -1.28
CA GLN A 6 17.78 0.64 -0.69
C GLN A 6 16.43 1.33 -0.88
N LYS A 7 16.36 2.67 -0.75
CA LYS A 7 15.12 3.41 -1.02
C LYS A 7 14.67 3.24 -2.48
N ARG A 8 15.59 3.42 -3.43
CA ARG A 8 15.31 3.21 -4.85
C ARG A 8 14.88 1.77 -5.12
N LEU A 9 15.60 0.79 -4.58
CA LEU A 9 15.31 -0.63 -4.74
C LEU A 9 13.90 -1.00 -4.24
N LEU A 10 13.50 -0.50 -3.08
CA LEU A 10 12.16 -0.71 -2.54
C LEU A 10 11.08 -0.06 -3.41
N SER A 11 11.31 1.15 -3.92
CA SER A 11 10.39 1.83 -4.82
C SER A 11 10.19 1.06 -6.13
N GLU A 12 11.27 0.60 -6.73
CA GLU A 12 11.21 -0.20 -7.97
C GLU A 12 10.51 -1.55 -7.73
N ILE A 13 10.88 -2.28 -6.69
CA ILE A 13 10.21 -3.54 -6.35
C ILE A 13 8.71 -3.31 -6.10
N LEU A 14 8.33 -2.24 -5.40
CA LEU A 14 6.93 -1.92 -5.12
C LEU A 14 6.11 -1.73 -6.40
N THR A 15 6.69 -1.08 -7.39
CA THR A 15 6.08 -0.85 -8.71
C THR A 15 6.06 -2.13 -9.53
N GLN A 16 7.19 -2.78 -9.66
CA GLN A 16 7.36 -3.94 -10.56
C GLN A 16 6.55 -5.15 -10.11
N ARG A 17 6.49 -5.45 -8.80
CA ARG A 17 5.74 -6.61 -8.27
C ARG A 17 4.24 -6.63 -8.63
N ARG A 18 3.69 -5.51 -9.05
CA ARG A 18 2.29 -5.35 -9.46
C ARG A 18 2.06 -5.55 -10.95
N ARG A 19 3.11 -5.73 -11.75
CA ARG A 19 2.97 -5.90 -13.21
C ARG A 19 2.60 -7.33 -13.57
N LYS A 20 1.55 -7.47 -14.36
CA LYS A 20 1.03 -8.77 -14.85
C LYS A 20 2.06 -9.56 -15.67
N VAL A 21 3.05 -8.90 -16.25
CA VAL A 21 4.12 -9.55 -17.02
C VAL A 21 4.84 -10.66 -16.24
N TRP A 22 4.99 -10.51 -14.93
CA TRP A 22 5.63 -11.53 -14.10
C TRP A 22 4.81 -12.83 -14.00
N ALA A 23 3.49 -12.72 -14.01
CA ALA A 23 2.62 -13.90 -14.05
C ALA A 23 2.75 -14.64 -15.39
N GLN A 24 2.89 -13.91 -16.50
CA GLN A 24 3.13 -14.49 -17.82
C GLN A 24 4.49 -15.21 -17.86
N ILE A 25 5.56 -14.54 -17.39
CA ILE A 25 6.91 -15.13 -17.32
C ILE A 25 6.93 -16.38 -16.47
N LYS A 26 6.25 -16.36 -15.30
CA LYS A 26 6.20 -17.48 -14.35
C LYS A 26 5.11 -18.52 -14.68
N LYS A 27 4.32 -18.29 -15.74
CA LYS A 27 3.21 -19.18 -16.19
C LYS A 27 2.21 -19.52 -15.09
N ILE A 28 1.86 -18.54 -14.26
CA ILE A 28 0.88 -18.70 -13.18
C ILE A 28 -0.28 -17.72 -13.32
N LYS A 29 -1.43 -18.06 -12.75
CA LYS A 29 -2.54 -17.14 -12.67
C LYS A 29 -2.18 -15.98 -11.72
N TRP A 30 -2.11 -14.77 -12.26
CA TRP A 30 -1.67 -13.60 -11.53
C TRP A 30 -2.59 -13.23 -10.38
N MET A 31 -1.96 -12.83 -9.28
CA MET A 31 -2.59 -12.10 -8.18
C MET A 31 -1.65 -10.95 -7.77
N ASP A 32 -2.21 -9.82 -7.32
CA ASP A 32 -1.44 -8.64 -6.93
C ASP A 32 -0.30 -8.99 -5.96
N GLY A 33 0.87 -8.46 -6.24
CA GLY A 33 2.01 -8.57 -5.35
C GLY A 33 2.89 -9.80 -5.56
N MET A 34 3.39 -10.00 -6.77
CA MET A 34 4.32 -11.09 -7.10
C MET A 34 5.65 -10.99 -6.34
N ALA A 35 6.12 -12.09 -5.74
CA ALA A 35 7.49 -12.19 -5.26
C ALA A 35 8.47 -12.26 -6.45
N LEU A 36 9.49 -11.42 -6.44
CA LEU A 36 10.47 -11.29 -7.53
C LEU A 36 11.79 -11.94 -7.14
N THR A 37 12.33 -12.80 -7.99
CA THR A 37 13.63 -13.42 -7.79
C THR A 37 14.76 -12.40 -7.92
N LEU A 38 15.97 -12.77 -7.51
CA LEU A 38 17.16 -11.94 -7.72
C LEU A 38 17.35 -11.60 -9.21
N SER A 39 17.12 -12.57 -10.10
CA SER A 39 17.25 -12.36 -11.56
C SER A 39 16.15 -11.43 -12.10
N ASP A 40 14.91 -11.56 -11.60
CA ASP A 40 13.84 -10.64 -11.96
C ASP A 40 14.23 -9.19 -11.58
N ILE A 41 14.72 -8.98 -10.35
CA ILE A 41 15.11 -7.66 -9.87
C ILE A 41 16.34 -7.13 -10.63
N GLU A 42 17.31 -7.97 -10.90
CA GLU A 42 18.49 -7.63 -11.70
C GLU A 42 18.09 -7.08 -13.07
N SER A 43 17.11 -7.66 -13.72
CA SER A 43 16.68 -7.29 -15.08
C SER A 43 16.18 -5.85 -15.23
N PHE A 44 15.61 -5.26 -14.17
CA PHE A 44 15.12 -3.88 -14.21
C PHE A 44 15.92 -2.90 -13.35
N PHE A 45 16.69 -3.39 -12.38
CA PHE A 45 17.42 -2.52 -11.46
C PHE A 45 18.89 -2.32 -11.86
N CYS A 46 19.51 -3.32 -12.45
CA CYS A 46 20.92 -3.27 -12.88
C CYS A 46 21.10 -2.82 -14.33
N THR A 47 20.02 -2.57 -15.08
CA THR A 47 20.10 -1.99 -16.42
C THR A 47 20.69 -0.58 -16.32
N PRO A 48 21.73 -0.25 -17.09
CA PRO A 48 22.32 1.08 -17.07
C PRO A 48 21.29 2.13 -17.48
N ASP A 49 21.08 3.10 -16.62
CA ASP A 49 20.29 4.29 -16.89
C ASP A 49 21.22 5.50 -16.93
N LEU A 50 20.92 6.51 -17.76
CA LEU A 50 21.73 7.72 -17.96
C LEU A 50 22.08 8.45 -16.66
N PHE A 51 21.31 8.22 -15.59
CA PHE A 51 21.44 8.91 -14.32
C PHE A 51 21.92 8.03 -13.16
N ASN A 52 22.10 6.71 -13.35
CA ASN A 52 22.35 5.78 -12.26
C ASN A 52 23.52 4.85 -12.55
N LYS A 53 24.46 4.78 -11.61
CA LYS A 53 25.53 3.78 -11.65
C LYS A 53 24.93 2.38 -11.51
N SER A 54 25.28 1.50 -12.44
CA SER A 54 25.00 0.07 -12.33
C SER A 54 25.61 -0.49 -11.06
N ILE A 55 24.88 -1.30 -10.32
CA ILE A 55 25.40 -2.06 -9.19
C ILE A 55 25.62 -3.52 -9.62
N SER A 56 26.64 -4.15 -9.05
CA SER A 56 26.92 -5.56 -9.34
C SER A 56 25.86 -6.45 -8.72
N LYS A 57 25.63 -7.62 -9.32
CA LYS A 57 24.71 -8.66 -8.79
C LYS A 57 25.03 -9.05 -7.34
N LYS A 58 26.32 -9.10 -6.98
CA LYS A 58 26.75 -9.38 -5.60
C LYS A 58 26.30 -8.28 -4.64
N GLN A 59 26.45 -7.03 -5.04
CA GLN A 59 25.99 -5.88 -4.24
C GLN A 59 24.46 -5.83 -4.16
N LEU A 60 23.75 -6.06 -5.26
CA LEU A 60 22.29 -6.15 -5.28
C LEU A 60 21.78 -7.17 -4.27
N LYS A 61 22.34 -8.39 -4.28
CA LYS A 61 21.97 -9.44 -3.33
C LYS A 61 22.21 -9.01 -1.89
N LYS A 62 23.34 -8.36 -1.61
CA LYS A 62 23.69 -7.84 -0.27
C LYS A 62 22.65 -6.82 0.21
N GLU A 63 22.26 -5.88 -0.63
CA GLU A 63 21.26 -4.86 -0.29
C GLU A 63 19.86 -5.47 -0.05
N LEU A 64 19.46 -6.44 -0.86
CA LEU A 64 18.20 -7.18 -0.69
C LEU A 64 18.18 -7.98 0.61
N ASP A 65 19.25 -8.71 0.92
CA ASP A 65 19.34 -9.50 2.15
C ASP A 65 19.38 -8.59 3.40
N ASP A 66 20.00 -7.41 3.32
CA ASP A 66 19.98 -6.41 4.39
C ASP A 66 18.55 -5.83 4.58
N LEU A 67 17.82 -5.60 3.49
CA LEU A 67 16.41 -5.19 3.56
C LEU A 67 15.50 -6.26 4.17
N VAL A 68 15.80 -7.54 3.95
CA VAL A 68 15.11 -8.65 4.63
C VAL A 68 15.41 -8.61 6.14
N LYS A 69 16.68 -8.47 6.54
CA LYS A 69 17.06 -8.34 7.95
C LYS A 69 16.42 -7.14 8.64
N LYS A 70 16.26 -6.03 7.93
CA LYS A 70 15.56 -4.82 8.41
C LYS A 70 14.04 -4.94 8.40
N GLY A 71 13.48 -6.03 7.88
CA GLY A 71 12.05 -6.32 7.82
C GLY A 71 11.27 -5.49 6.79
N TYR A 72 11.92 -4.93 5.77
CA TYR A 72 11.25 -4.27 4.64
C TYR A 72 10.87 -5.25 3.54
N LEU A 73 11.64 -6.30 3.37
CA LEU A 73 11.37 -7.41 2.44
C LEU A 73 11.21 -8.72 3.19
N THR A 74 10.50 -9.64 2.60
CA THR A 74 10.43 -11.05 2.99
C THR A 74 10.82 -11.93 1.82
N LYS A 75 11.34 -13.13 2.12
CA LYS A 75 11.55 -14.17 1.11
C LYS A 75 10.36 -15.10 1.12
N GLU A 76 9.71 -15.25 -0.01
CA GLU A 76 8.56 -16.15 -0.16
C GLU A 76 8.46 -16.69 -1.59
N TYR A 77 7.72 -17.78 -1.74
CA TYR A 77 7.36 -18.27 -3.07
C TYR A 77 6.35 -17.35 -3.73
N PRO A 78 6.38 -17.20 -5.07
CA PRO A 78 5.31 -16.55 -5.81
C PRO A 78 3.95 -17.16 -5.46
N LYS A 79 2.91 -16.32 -5.38
CA LYS A 79 1.56 -16.77 -5.05
C LYS A 79 0.70 -16.81 -6.30
N LYS A 80 0.01 -17.93 -6.51
CA LYS A 80 -0.98 -18.13 -7.56
C LYS A 80 -2.40 -18.04 -7.00
N SER A 81 -3.35 -17.67 -7.85
CA SER A 81 -4.77 -17.71 -7.53
C SER A 81 -5.28 -19.15 -7.70
N VAL A 82 -5.83 -19.70 -6.63
CA VAL A 82 -6.47 -21.02 -6.64
C VAL A 82 -7.91 -20.86 -6.19
N LYS A 83 -8.84 -21.53 -6.90
CA LYS A 83 -10.24 -21.58 -6.51
C LYS A 83 -10.43 -22.61 -5.40
N LYS A 84 -11.06 -22.21 -4.31
CA LYS A 84 -11.51 -23.10 -3.24
C LYS A 84 -12.96 -22.89 -2.94
N ILE A 85 -13.67 -23.96 -2.57
CA ILE A 85 -15.05 -23.89 -2.08
C ILE A 85 -14.99 -23.70 -0.57
N ILE A 86 -15.50 -22.57 -0.08
CA ILE A 86 -15.64 -22.25 1.34
C ILE A 86 -17.11 -21.93 1.59
N ASN A 87 -17.75 -22.66 2.48
CA ASN A 87 -19.18 -22.51 2.81
C ASN A 87 -20.09 -22.51 1.56
N ASN A 88 -19.86 -23.44 0.63
CA ASN A 88 -20.56 -23.58 -0.65
C ASN A 88 -20.35 -22.42 -1.66
N PHE A 89 -19.45 -21.49 -1.40
CA PHE A 89 -19.08 -20.42 -2.34
C PHE A 89 -17.70 -20.67 -2.93
N GLU A 90 -17.57 -20.46 -4.25
CA GLU A 90 -16.27 -20.52 -4.93
C GLU A 90 -15.47 -19.25 -4.66
N VAL A 91 -14.39 -19.33 -3.93
CA VAL A 91 -13.53 -18.21 -3.55
C VAL A 91 -12.13 -18.37 -4.13
N ASN A 92 -11.58 -17.30 -4.70
CA ASN A 92 -10.18 -17.28 -5.12
C ASN A 92 -9.29 -16.98 -3.92
N ILE A 93 -8.40 -17.93 -3.59
CA ILE A 93 -7.41 -17.75 -2.53
C ILE A 93 -5.99 -17.66 -3.09
N ARG A 94 -5.11 -17.00 -2.32
CA ARG A 94 -3.68 -16.95 -2.62
C ARG A 94 -3.01 -18.18 -2.03
N GLN A 95 -2.33 -18.96 -2.87
CA GLN A 95 -1.53 -20.09 -2.45
C GLN A 95 -0.11 -19.93 -2.97
N GLN A 96 0.89 -20.20 -2.15
CA GLN A 96 2.29 -20.22 -2.57
C GLN A 96 2.50 -21.36 -3.57
N ASP A 97 3.34 -21.10 -4.57
CA ASP A 97 3.73 -22.09 -5.58
C ASP A 97 5.19 -22.48 -5.35
N GLU A 98 5.39 -23.55 -4.61
CA GLU A 98 6.71 -24.08 -4.23
C GLU A 98 7.48 -24.69 -5.40
N THR A 99 6.84 -24.87 -6.57
CA THR A 99 7.51 -25.29 -7.80
C THR A 99 8.35 -24.18 -8.42
N LEU A 100 8.13 -22.93 -7.99
CA LEU A 100 8.83 -21.75 -8.46
C LEU A 100 9.97 -21.36 -7.52
N SER A 101 10.90 -20.57 -8.02
CA SER A 101 12.00 -20.05 -7.20
C SER A 101 11.52 -19.02 -6.18
N ILE A 102 12.07 -19.09 -4.97
CA ILE A 102 11.85 -18.09 -3.92
C ILE A 102 12.29 -16.70 -4.42
N GLY A 103 11.46 -15.71 -4.17
CA GLY A 103 11.71 -14.31 -4.49
C GLY A 103 11.62 -13.40 -3.27
N TYR A 104 11.93 -12.12 -3.49
CA TYR A 104 11.78 -11.05 -2.52
C TYR A 104 10.42 -10.38 -2.72
N ASN A 105 9.70 -10.15 -1.64
CA ASN A 105 8.44 -9.42 -1.67
C ASN A 105 8.41 -8.36 -0.57
N ILE A 106 7.62 -7.32 -0.79
CA ILE A 106 7.42 -6.23 0.17
C ILE A 106 6.66 -6.74 1.39
N VAL A 107 7.15 -6.43 2.58
CA VAL A 107 6.38 -6.62 3.82
C VAL A 107 5.26 -5.58 3.84
N VAL A 108 4.03 -6.06 3.71
CA VAL A 108 2.83 -5.21 3.69
C VAL A 108 2.75 -4.40 4.98
N GLY A 109 2.53 -3.12 4.84
CA GLY A 109 2.43 -2.21 5.98
C GLY A 109 3.74 -1.53 6.40
N LYS A 110 4.92 -2.03 5.98
CA LYS A 110 6.20 -1.44 6.36
C LYS A 110 6.61 -0.24 5.49
N LEU A 111 6.22 -0.20 4.21
CA LEU A 111 6.56 0.89 3.27
C LEU A 111 5.45 1.93 3.11
N SER A 112 4.22 1.59 3.45
CA SER A 112 3.08 2.49 3.26
C SER A 112 2.99 3.58 4.34
N PHE A 113 3.99 3.71 5.21
CA PHE A 113 3.74 4.29 6.52
C PHE A 113 4.26 5.69 6.77
N GLU A 114 5.34 6.13 6.18
CA GLU A 114 5.95 7.37 6.66
C GLU A 114 5.67 8.58 5.75
N ILE A 115 5.52 8.37 4.44
CA ILE A 115 5.38 9.48 3.48
C ILE A 115 3.92 9.74 3.07
N SER A 116 3.10 8.70 2.98
CA SER A 116 1.70 8.84 2.53
C SER A 116 0.71 9.24 3.63
N LYS A 117 1.18 9.45 4.85
CA LYS A 117 0.32 9.71 6.02
C LYS A 117 0.43 11.12 6.57
N ILE A 118 1.34 11.92 6.08
CA ILE A 118 1.36 13.36 6.36
C ILE A 118 0.46 14.01 5.32
N ILE A 119 -0.62 14.62 5.79
CA ILE A 119 -1.54 15.38 4.92
C ILE A 119 -0.86 16.70 4.57
N ASP A 120 -0.73 16.94 3.27
CA ASP A 120 -0.33 18.25 2.77
C ASP A 120 -1.54 19.20 2.82
N PRO A 121 -1.51 20.31 3.59
CA PRO A 121 -2.62 21.23 3.68
C PRO A 121 -2.97 21.91 2.34
N ASN A 122 -2.03 21.95 1.39
CA ASN A 122 -2.21 22.51 0.05
C ASN A 122 -2.48 21.45 -1.02
N GLY A 123 -2.52 20.18 -0.63
CA GLY A 123 -2.68 19.05 -1.53
C GLY A 123 -4.03 18.33 -1.40
N VAL A 124 -4.15 17.22 -2.11
CA VAL A 124 -5.28 16.30 -1.99
C VAL A 124 -4.97 15.26 -0.94
N THR A 125 -5.90 15.01 -0.03
CA THR A 125 -5.74 13.93 0.95
C THR A 125 -5.67 12.56 0.27
N PRO A 126 -4.86 11.63 0.80
CA PRO A 126 -4.91 10.24 0.34
C PRO A 126 -6.28 9.63 0.67
N THR A 127 -6.59 8.48 0.07
CA THR A 127 -7.79 7.72 0.41
C THR A 127 -7.81 7.40 1.91
N LEU A 128 -8.90 7.79 2.56
CA LEU A 128 -9.09 7.61 4.00
C LEU A 128 -9.69 6.23 4.25
N LEU A 129 -8.87 5.30 4.75
CA LEU A 129 -9.26 3.93 5.03
C LEU A 129 -9.39 3.69 6.54
N ALA A 130 -10.34 2.83 6.94
CA ALA A 130 -10.55 2.47 8.35
C ALA A 130 -9.26 2.02 9.06
N THR A 131 -8.40 1.27 8.37
CA THR A 131 -7.13 0.77 8.89
C THR A 131 -6.04 1.84 9.02
N ASP A 132 -6.21 3.01 8.41
CA ASP A 132 -5.15 4.00 8.26
C ASP A 132 -5.49 5.39 8.84
N MET A 133 -6.76 5.65 9.14
CA MET A 133 -7.20 6.94 9.70
C MET A 133 -6.43 7.35 10.97
N ASN A 134 -6.20 6.40 11.87
CA ASN A 134 -5.46 6.61 13.12
C ASN A 134 -3.96 6.89 12.93
N LYS A 135 -3.46 6.79 11.71
CA LYS A 135 -2.05 6.97 11.37
C LYS A 135 -1.81 8.25 10.56
N LEU A 136 -2.88 8.99 10.23
CA LEU A 136 -2.76 10.26 9.52
C LEU A 136 -2.17 11.33 10.43
N GLN A 137 -1.23 12.07 9.88
CA GLN A 137 -0.54 13.15 10.59
C GLN A 137 -0.69 14.45 9.83
N VAL A 138 -0.70 15.53 10.57
CA VAL A 138 -0.70 16.91 10.06
C VAL A 138 0.49 17.66 10.63
N ILE A 139 0.96 18.65 9.88
CA ILE A 139 1.99 19.57 10.36
C ILE A 139 1.27 20.71 11.08
N ASP A 140 1.55 20.86 12.36
CA ASP A 140 1.03 21.93 13.19
C ASP A 140 2.20 22.60 13.91
N ASN A 141 2.37 23.91 13.72
CA ASN A 141 3.47 24.69 14.31
C ASN A 141 4.86 24.03 14.15
N LYS A 142 5.15 23.55 12.93
CA LYS A 142 6.41 22.84 12.58
C LYS A 142 6.60 21.48 13.30
N LYS A 143 5.58 20.97 13.97
CA LYS A 143 5.58 19.65 14.61
C LYS A 143 4.58 18.73 13.90
N LEU A 144 4.89 17.44 13.89
CA LEU A 144 3.95 16.42 13.43
C LEU A 144 3.05 16.03 14.59
N ARG A 145 1.73 16.04 14.35
CA ARG A 145 0.75 15.47 15.27
C ARG A 145 -0.26 14.62 14.51
N GLN A 146 -0.91 13.74 15.21
CA GLN A 146 -1.98 12.93 14.65
C GLN A 146 -3.17 13.82 14.28
N LEU A 147 -3.84 13.47 13.16
CA LEU A 147 -5.12 14.05 12.80
C LEU A 147 -6.14 13.72 13.89
N SER A 148 -6.84 14.71 14.43
CA SER A 148 -7.87 14.47 15.44
C SER A 148 -9.15 13.89 14.83
N VAL A 149 -9.97 13.20 15.63
CA VAL A 149 -11.28 12.69 15.21
C VAL A 149 -12.16 13.82 14.66
N ARG A 150 -12.11 15.02 15.29
CA ARG A 150 -12.85 16.19 14.83
C ARG A 150 -12.41 16.66 13.43
N GLU A 151 -11.13 16.71 13.16
CA GLU A 151 -10.60 17.02 11.84
C GLU A 151 -10.98 15.95 10.81
N GLY A 152 -10.97 14.67 11.20
CA GLY A 152 -11.48 13.59 10.39
C GLY A 152 -12.95 13.80 10.00
N LEU A 153 -13.82 14.14 10.95
CA LEU A 153 -15.22 14.45 10.69
C LEU A 153 -15.39 15.62 9.69
N ARG A 154 -14.58 16.66 9.81
CA ARG A 154 -14.58 17.80 8.88
C ARG A 154 -14.17 17.37 7.46
N LEU A 155 -13.15 16.52 7.33
CA LEU A 155 -12.72 15.99 6.03
C LEU A 155 -13.83 15.20 5.33
N PHE A 156 -14.66 14.47 6.08
CA PHE A 156 -15.83 13.78 5.55
C PHE A 156 -17.07 14.67 5.37
N GLY A 157 -16.99 15.95 5.79
CA GLY A 157 -18.08 16.90 5.67
C GLY A 157 -19.22 16.72 6.67
N PHE A 158 -18.96 16.11 7.82
CA PHE A 158 -19.93 16.04 8.92
C PHE A 158 -20.13 17.40 9.56
N PRO A 159 -21.35 17.73 10.02
CA PRO A 159 -21.63 18.96 10.75
C PRO A 159 -20.81 19.08 12.05
N GLU A 160 -20.44 20.30 12.45
CA GLU A 160 -19.69 20.54 13.68
C GLU A 160 -20.38 19.98 14.95
N LYS A 161 -21.72 19.98 14.97
CA LYS A 161 -22.51 19.41 16.07
C LYS A 161 -22.51 17.90 16.17
N TYR A 162 -21.97 17.21 15.14
CA TYR A 162 -21.93 15.74 15.14
C TYR A 162 -20.82 15.25 16.07
N ILE A 163 -21.17 14.40 17.01
CA ILE A 163 -20.27 13.86 18.03
C ILE A 163 -20.22 12.33 17.93
N ILE A 164 -19.03 11.78 18.00
CA ILE A 164 -18.83 10.33 18.12
C ILE A 164 -18.44 10.04 19.57
N ASN A 165 -19.34 9.39 20.31
CA ASN A 165 -19.10 8.98 21.71
C ASN A 165 -18.44 7.59 21.78
N LEU A 166 -17.28 7.46 21.16
CA LEU A 166 -16.48 6.24 21.15
C LEU A 166 -15.01 6.57 21.42
N PRO A 167 -14.22 5.61 21.90
CA PRO A 167 -12.77 5.76 21.96
C PRO A 167 -12.20 6.08 20.58
N ASP A 168 -11.18 6.93 20.51
CA ASP A 168 -10.60 7.45 19.26
C ASP A 168 -10.29 6.36 18.23
N SER A 169 -9.73 5.22 18.69
CA SER A 169 -9.42 4.09 17.79
C SER A 169 -10.65 3.54 17.06
N LYS A 170 -11.80 3.48 17.72
CA LYS A 170 -13.06 3.05 17.11
C LYS A 170 -13.67 4.16 16.26
N ALA A 171 -13.55 5.42 16.70
CA ALA A 171 -13.99 6.58 15.93
C ALA A 171 -13.24 6.69 14.58
N TYR A 172 -11.94 6.46 14.55
CA TYR A 172 -11.17 6.42 13.31
C TYR A 172 -11.60 5.30 12.37
N ASN A 173 -11.91 4.10 12.89
CA ASN A 173 -12.40 3.01 12.07
C ASN A 173 -13.75 3.37 11.42
N LEU A 174 -14.69 3.91 12.20
CA LEU A 174 -15.99 4.36 11.68
C LEU A 174 -15.82 5.44 10.60
N LEU A 175 -14.94 6.41 10.82
CA LEU A 175 -14.65 7.44 9.84
C LEU A 175 -14.14 6.83 8.52
N GLY A 176 -13.19 5.91 8.59
CA GLY A 176 -12.65 5.26 7.40
C GLY A 176 -13.63 4.32 6.67
N GLU A 177 -14.69 3.87 7.34
CA GLU A 177 -15.79 3.10 6.75
C GLU A 177 -16.93 4.01 6.25
N SER A 178 -16.91 5.30 6.57
CA SER A 178 -17.95 6.25 6.19
C SER A 178 -17.75 6.80 4.77
N ILE A 179 -18.77 7.49 4.27
CA ILE A 179 -18.79 8.11 2.96
C ILE A 179 -18.77 9.64 3.13
N VAL A 180 -18.12 10.33 2.20
CA VAL A 180 -18.06 11.80 2.19
C VAL A 180 -19.45 12.41 2.01
N VAL A 181 -19.99 13.03 3.05
CA VAL A 181 -21.38 13.52 3.14
C VAL A 181 -21.76 14.46 1.98
N PRO A 182 -20.94 15.46 1.59
CA PRO A 182 -21.29 16.35 0.46
C PRO A 182 -21.45 15.64 -0.88
N ILE A 183 -20.72 14.55 -1.10
CA ILE A 183 -20.83 13.76 -2.34
C ILE A 183 -22.16 13.02 -2.39
N VAL A 184 -22.52 12.34 -1.29
CA VAL A 184 -23.79 11.62 -1.20
C VAL A 184 -24.96 12.58 -1.34
N LYS A 185 -24.89 13.75 -0.69
CA LYS A 185 -25.90 14.81 -0.82
C LYS A 185 -26.10 15.24 -2.28
N LYS A 186 -25.02 15.53 -3.01
CA LYS A 186 -25.10 15.93 -4.42
C LYS A 186 -25.65 14.82 -5.32
N ILE A 187 -25.34 13.56 -5.04
CA ILE A 187 -25.90 12.42 -5.79
C ILE A 187 -27.39 12.31 -5.52
N ALA A 188 -27.80 12.37 -4.25
CA ALA A 188 -29.21 12.33 -3.87
C ALA A 188 -30.01 13.48 -4.49
N GLU A 189 -29.50 14.71 -4.44
CA GLU A 189 -30.11 15.87 -5.10
C GLU A 189 -30.32 15.64 -6.61
N LYS A 190 -29.33 15.06 -7.31
CA LYS A 190 -29.45 14.73 -8.73
C LYS A 190 -30.48 13.64 -9.03
N ILE A 191 -30.66 12.67 -8.13
CA ILE A 191 -31.61 11.57 -8.32
C ILE A 191 -33.05 12.02 -8.01
N PHE A 192 -33.23 12.73 -6.90
CA PHE A 192 -34.55 13.02 -6.35
C PHE A 192 -35.10 14.41 -6.70
N LEU A 193 -34.22 15.38 -7.08
CA LEU A 193 -34.62 16.75 -7.41
C LEU A 193 -34.54 17.06 -8.92
N LYS A 194 -34.35 16.05 -9.79
CA LYS A 194 -34.53 16.18 -11.22
C LYS A 194 -36.04 16.06 -11.52
N ASN A 195 -36.75 17.17 -11.37
CA ASN A 195 -37.98 17.47 -12.08
C ASN A 195 -37.73 18.63 -13.01
#